data_6bb93e7e6e41c4a47a005611cbaf575b
#
_entry.id   6bb93e7e6e41c4a47a005611cbaf575b
#
_cell.length_a   1.000
_cell.length_b   1.000
_cell.length_c   1.000
_cell.angle_alpha   90.00
_cell.angle_beta   90.00
_cell.angle_gamma   90.00
#
_symmetry.space_group_name_H-M   'P 1'
#
loop_
_entity.id
_entity.type
_entity.pdbx_description
1 polymer ?
#
loop_
_entity_poly.entity_id
_entity_poly.type
_entity_poly.pdbx_seq_one_letter_code
_entity_poly.pdbx_strand_id
1 'polypeptide(L)'
;MSTTTYIIIMAVCLLLSAYFSATETAFSSANVTRLKMLAEKGNSRAALACRLLERYDKLLSTILIGNNIVNIAMASLATALFVKSFGDAGATLSTIVVTVVVLIFGEISPKSIAKDCAESWAMTAAPFLRCLIWLLMPLNALFSLWKKLLARMFHLDGDNKMSPEAVSYTHLRAHETP
;
A
#
# COMPACT_ATOMS: atom_id res chain seq x y z
N MET A 1 -0.03 30.88 6.73
CA MET A 1 0.24 29.82 7.72
C MET A 1 1.51 30.15 8.48
N SER A 2 1.56 29.84 9.79
CA SER A 2 2.80 29.96 10.56
C SER A 2 3.80 28.86 10.19
N THR A 3 5.09 29.09 10.40
CA THR A 3 6.13 28.07 10.19
C THR A 3 5.87 26.81 11.01
N THR A 4 5.39 26.98 12.24
CA THR A 4 5.01 25.88 13.14
C THR A 4 3.89 25.01 12.53
N THR A 5 2.89 25.64 11.89
CA THR A 5 1.79 24.89 11.24
C THR A 5 2.31 24.05 10.07
N TYR A 6 3.22 24.59 9.25
CA TYR A 6 3.85 23.80 8.18
C TYR A 6 4.57 22.57 8.73
N ILE A 7 5.40 22.74 9.78
CA ILE A 7 6.15 21.64 10.39
C ILE A 7 5.23 20.57 10.95
N ILE A 8 4.16 20.96 11.67
CA ILE A 8 3.21 20.00 12.26
C ILE A 8 2.52 19.18 11.16
N ILE A 9 2.02 19.83 10.09
CA ILE A 9 1.34 19.11 9.01
C ILE A 9 2.32 18.19 8.28
N MET A 10 3.55 18.64 8.03
CA MET A 10 4.59 17.81 7.42
C MET A 10 4.94 16.59 8.28
N ALA A 11 5.03 16.74 9.61
CA ALA A 11 5.26 15.64 10.52
C ALA A 11 4.09 14.61 10.48
N VAL A 12 2.85 15.07 10.44
CA VAL A 12 1.67 14.20 10.27
C VAL A 12 1.73 13.49 8.92
N CYS A 13 2.07 14.18 7.83
CA CYS A 13 2.23 13.57 6.52
C CYS A 13 3.33 12.49 6.54
N LEU A 14 4.47 12.74 7.19
CA LEU A 14 5.56 11.76 7.30
C LEU A 14 5.11 10.50 8.06
N LEU A 15 4.40 10.66 9.17
CA LEU A 15 3.84 9.54 9.92
C LEU A 15 2.81 8.74 9.12
N LEU A 16 1.97 9.40 8.34
CA LEU A 16 1.01 8.73 7.46
C LEU A 16 1.73 8.01 6.30
N SER A 17 2.78 8.60 5.73
CA SER A 17 3.61 7.94 4.72
C SER A 17 4.25 6.67 5.29
N ALA A 18 4.86 6.76 6.47
CA ALA A 18 5.42 5.61 7.19
C ALA A 18 4.36 4.52 7.45
N TYR A 19 3.15 4.92 7.85
CA TYR A 19 2.04 4.00 8.06
C TYR A 19 1.62 3.27 6.78
N PHE A 20 1.47 3.99 5.66
CA PHE A 20 1.11 3.37 4.37
C PHE A 20 2.20 2.44 3.86
N SER A 21 3.47 2.85 3.94
CA SER A 21 4.62 2.05 3.52
C SER A 21 4.77 0.76 4.36
N ALA A 22 4.61 0.86 5.68
CA ALA A 22 4.58 -0.28 6.57
C ALA A 22 3.41 -1.22 6.25
N THR A 23 2.24 -0.65 5.96
CA THR A 23 1.03 -1.42 5.67
C THR A 23 1.13 -2.17 4.34
N GLU A 24 1.67 -1.55 3.31
CA GLU A 24 1.98 -2.21 2.03
C GLU A 24 2.85 -3.45 2.25
N THR A 25 3.96 -3.27 2.98
CA THR A 25 4.91 -4.36 3.26
C THR A 25 4.29 -5.45 4.13
N ALA A 26 3.52 -5.08 5.14
CA ALA A 26 2.87 -6.04 6.02
C ALA A 26 1.90 -6.94 5.24
N PHE A 27 1.03 -6.38 4.40
CA PHE A 27 0.07 -7.17 3.61
C PHE A 27 0.74 -8.00 2.51
N SER A 28 1.86 -7.56 1.94
CA SER A 28 2.63 -8.33 0.95
C SER A 28 3.47 -9.45 1.56
N SER A 29 3.89 -9.31 2.83
CA SER A 29 4.76 -10.27 3.53
C SER A 29 4.00 -11.19 4.50
N ALA A 30 2.74 -10.90 4.82
CA ALA A 30 1.95 -11.65 5.79
C ALA A 30 1.70 -13.10 5.35
N ASN A 31 1.84 -14.03 6.28
CA ASN A 31 1.50 -15.42 6.06
C ASN A 31 -0.02 -15.61 6.11
N VAL A 32 -0.63 -15.78 4.92
CA VAL A 32 -2.09 -15.94 4.76
C VAL A 32 -2.63 -17.13 5.53
N THR A 33 -1.91 -18.26 5.59
CA THR A 33 -2.31 -19.45 6.32
C THR A 33 -2.40 -19.17 7.82
N ARG A 34 -1.42 -18.44 8.36
CA ARG A 34 -1.43 -18.03 9.77
C ARG A 34 -2.58 -17.07 10.09
N LEU A 35 -2.86 -16.13 9.20
CA LEU A 35 -4.01 -15.22 9.36
C LEU A 35 -5.34 -15.99 9.33
N LYS A 36 -5.49 -16.98 8.44
CA LYS A 36 -6.68 -17.85 8.39
C LYS A 36 -6.87 -18.65 9.67
N MET A 37 -5.82 -19.28 10.19
CA MET A 37 -5.88 -19.99 11.48
C MET A 37 -6.29 -19.09 12.66
N LEU A 38 -5.81 -17.84 12.68
CA LEU A 38 -6.20 -16.86 13.70
C LEU A 38 -7.67 -16.44 13.53
N ALA A 39 -8.15 -16.30 12.30
CA ALA A 39 -9.54 -15.99 12.00
C ALA A 39 -10.48 -17.12 12.45
N GLU A 40 -10.13 -18.38 12.21
CA GLU A 40 -10.86 -19.57 12.67
C GLU A 40 -10.92 -19.68 14.20
N LYS A 41 -9.89 -19.18 14.89
CA LYS A 41 -9.87 -19.05 16.36
C LYS A 41 -10.69 -17.88 16.90
N GLY A 42 -11.47 -17.20 16.04
CA GLY A 42 -12.37 -16.12 16.42
C GLY A 42 -11.75 -14.72 16.41
N ASN A 43 -10.52 -14.52 15.88
CA ASN A 43 -9.94 -13.20 15.76
C ASN A 43 -10.58 -12.42 14.58
N SER A 44 -11.44 -11.47 14.93
CA SER A 44 -12.18 -10.66 13.94
C SER A 44 -11.27 -9.77 13.06
N ARG A 45 -10.12 -9.31 13.60
CA ARG A 45 -9.15 -8.51 12.84
C ARG A 45 -8.40 -9.37 11.83
N ALA A 46 -8.05 -10.61 12.17
CA ALA A 46 -7.46 -11.57 11.25
C ALA A 46 -8.45 -11.93 10.12
N ALA A 47 -9.72 -12.17 10.46
CA ALA A 47 -10.77 -12.41 9.47
C ALA A 47 -10.94 -11.21 8.51
N LEU A 48 -10.85 -9.97 9.02
CA LEU A 48 -10.90 -8.78 8.20
C LEU A 48 -9.67 -8.66 7.29
N ALA A 49 -8.47 -8.91 7.81
CA ALA A 49 -7.24 -8.91 7.02
C ALA A 49 -7.29 -9.94 5.88
N CYS A 50 -7.79 -11.15 6.14
CA CYS A 50 -8.01 -12.17 5.11
C CYS A 50 -8.96 -11.69 4.00
N ARG A 51 -10.10 -11.08 4.37
CA ARG A 51 -11.05 -10.51 3.38
C ARG A 51 -10.45 -9.40 2.54
N LEU A 52 -9.55 -8.59 3.10
CA LEU A 52 -8.84 -7.55 2.35
C LEU A 52 -7.84 -8.19 1.37
N LEU A 53 -7.15 -9.25 1.78
CA LEU A 53 -6.23 -10.00 0.92
C LEU A 53 -6.93 -10.71 -0.25
N GLU A 54 -8.18 -11.13 -0.10
CA GLU A 54 -9.00 -11.67 -1.22
C GLU A 54 -9.21 -10.64 -2.35
N ARG A 55 -9.08 -9.34 -2.03
CA ARG A 55 -9.19 -8.23 -2.99
C ARG A 55 -7.88 -7.45 -3.05
N TYR A 56 -6.77 -8.16 -3.15
CA TYR A 56 -5.42 -7.60 -3.04
C TYR A 56 -5.15 -6.42 -3.96
N ASP A 57 -5.57 -6.49 -5.22
CA ASP A 57 -5.40 -5.38 -6.18
C ASP A 57 -6.05 -4.07 -5.69
N LYS A 58 -7.25 -4.18 -5.13
CA LYS A 58 -7.98 -3.03 -4.60
C LYS A 58 -7.35 -2.49 -3.32
N LEU A 59 -6.89 -3.38 -2.47
CA LEU A 59 -6.16 -3.06 -1.24
C LEU A 59 -4.88 -2.30 -1.58
N LEU A 60 -4.04 -2.87 -2.46
CA LEU A 60 -2.77 -2.28 -2.86
C LEU A 60 -2.97 -0.92 -3.54
N SER A 61 -3.91 -0.81 -4.48
CA SER A 61 -4.23 0.49 -5.11
C SER A 61 -4.63 1.54 -4.09
N THR A 62 -5.43 1.18 -3.08
CA THR A 62 -5.85 2.11 -2.03
C THR A 62 -4.68 2.59 -1.19
N ILE A 63 -3.76 1.71 -0.80
CA ILE A 63 -2.55 2.04 -0.03
C ILE A 63 -1.65 2.97 -0.85
N LEU A 64 -1.40 2.63 -2.13
CA LEU A 64 -0.57 3.43 -3.02
C LEU A 64 -1.15 4.83 -3.25
N ILE A 65 -2.46 4.95 -3.46
CA ILE A 65 -3.13 6.25 -3.60
C ILE A 65 -2.95 7.07 -2.33
N GLY A 66 -3.21 6.49 -1.16
CA GLY A 66 -3.06 7.16 0.12
C GLY A 66 -1.62 7.66 0.34
N ASN A 67 -0.63 6.80 0.11
CA ASN A 67 0.78 7.13 0.23
C ASN A 67 1.19 8.28 -0.72
N ASN A 68 0.78 8.22 -1.99
CA ASN A 68 1.09 9.27 -2.96
C ASN A 68 0.46 10.61 -2.60
N ILE A 69 -0.81 10.64 -2.17
CA ILE A 69 -1.47 11.88 -1.72
C ILE A 69 -0.67 12.53 -0.59
N VAL A 70 -0.26 11.75 0.39
CA VAL A 70 0.47 12.23 1.57
C VAL A 70 1.87 12.73 1.18
N ASN A 71 2.58 12.00 0.33
CA ASN A 71 3.93 12.37 -0.11
C ASN A 71 3.93 13.64 -0.97
N ILE A 72 2.95 13.78 -1.88
CA ILE A 72 2.78 14.99 -2.69
C ILE A 72 2.42 16.19 -1.80
N ALA A 73 1.52 16.02 -0.84
CA ALA A 73 1.16 17.07 0.11
C ALA A 73 2.38 17.51 0.94
N MET A 74 3.17 16.56 1.46
CA MET A 74 4.40 16.84 2.20
C MET A 74 5.42 17.62 1.36
N ALA A 75 5.69 17.17 0.12
CA ALA A 75 6.62 17.82 -0.78
C ALA A 75 6.19 19.25 -1.10
N SER A 76 4.91 19.48 -1.37
CA SER A 76 4.34 20.79 -1.67
C SER A 76 4.47 21.75 -0.49
N LEU A 77 4.16 21.29 0.72
CA LEU A 77 4.28 22.08 1.94
C LEU A 77 5.74 22.42 2.26
N ALA A 78 6.63 21.45 2.10
CA ALA A 78 8.05 21.66 2.30
C ALA A 78 8.60 22.69 1.31
N THR A 79 8.27 22.58 0.03
CA THR A 79 8.71 23.54 -0.99
C THR A 79 8.22 24.95 -0.63
N ALA A 80 6.96 25.11 -0.24
CA ALA A 80 6.43 26.42 0.17
C ALA A 80 7.16 26.99 1.40
N LEU A 81 7.52 26.16 2.38
CA LEU A 81 8.26 26.58 3.56
C LEU A 81 9.70 26.97 3.23
N PHE A 82 10.39 26.14 2.42
CA PHE A 82 11.79 26.38 2.06
C PHE A 82 11.95 27.59 1.15
N VAL A 83 11.08 27.78 0.16
CA VAL A 83 11.09 28.97 -0.70
C VAL A 83 10.87 30.23 0.13
N LYS A 84 9.96 30.20 1.10
CA LYS A 84 9.75 31.32 2.02
C LYS A 84 11.00 31.65 2.86
N SER A 85 11.81 30.65 3.20
CA SER A 85 12.97 30.80 4.10
C SER A 85 14.28 31.05 3.35
N PHE A 86 14.46 30.49 2.15
CA PHE A 86 15.72 30.46 1.39
C PHE A 86 15.62 31.08 -0.03
N GLY A 87 14.47 31.65 -0.38
CA GLY A 87 14.23 32.23 -1.72
C GLY A 87 14.35 31.20 -2.84
N ASP A 88 14.98 31.59 -3.97
CA ASP A 88 15.02 30.76 -5.19
C ASP A 88 15.71 29.41 -5.00
N ALA A 89 16.68 29.30 -4.12
CA ALA A 89 17.36 28.03 -3.80
C ALA A 89 16.47 27.06 -2.98
N GLY A 90 15.38 27.58 -2.37
CA GLY A 90 14.53 26.83 -1.47
C GLY A 90 13.86 25.61 -2.11
N ALA A 91 13.45 25.69 -3.36
CA ALA A 91 12.80 24.58 -4.07
C ALA A 91 13.74 23.37 -4.22
N THR A 92 14.98 23.61 -4.66
CA THR A 92 15.99 22.56 -4.81
C THR A 92 16.38 21.96 -3.47
N LEU A 93 16.62 22.81 -2.46
CA LEU A 93 16.98 22.36 -1.13
C LEU A 93 15.85 21.53 -0.48
N SER A 94 14.60 21.97 -0.63
CA SER A 94 13.42 21.24 -0.19
C SER A 94 13.37 19.84 -0.81
N THR A 95 13.56 19.72 -2.12
CA THR A 95 13.53 18.43 -2.82
C THR A 95 14.56 17.47 -2.24
N ILE A 96 15.80 17.91 -2.05
CA ILE A 96 16.87 17.06 -1.49
C ILE A 96 16.52 16.61 -0.07
N VAL A 97 16.17 17.56 0.80
CA VAL A 97 15.88 17.26 2.22
C VAL A 97 14.67 16.34 2.35
N VAL A 98 13.56 16.65 1.65
CA VAL A 98 12.33 15.85 1.73
C VAL A 98 12.55 14.46 1.19
N THR A 99 13.26 14.31 0.07
CA THR A 99 13.57 12.99 -0.50
C THR A 99 14.30 12.11 0.51
N VAL A 100 15.36 12.63 1.15
CA VAL A 100 16.13 11.87 2.14
C VAL A 100 15.27 11.51 3.35
N VAL A 101 14.51 12.47 3.89
CA VAL A 101 13.65 12.27 5.06
C VAL A 101 12.55 11.25 4.78
N VAL A 102 11.85 11.37 3.63
CA VAL A 102 10.78 10.42 3.26
C VAL A 102 11.35 9.05 3.00
N LEU A 103 12.46 8.91 2.29
CA LEU A 103 13.08 7.61 2.06
C LEU A 103 13.44 6.90 3.36
N ILE A 104 14.11 7.59 4.29
CA ILE A 104 14.56 6.96 5.53
C ILE A 104 13.40 6.69 6.48
N PHE A 105 12.61 7.71 6.80
CA PHE A 105 11.60 7.65 7.86
C PHE A 105 10.20 7.30 7.35
N GLY A 106 9.87 7.63 6.09
CA GLY A 106 8.58 7.36 5.47
C GLY A 106 8.51 6.01 4.74
N GLU A 107 9.65 5.47 4.28
CA GLU A 107 9.62 4.26 3.45
C GLU A 107 10.51 3.14 3.97
N ILE A 108 11.84 3.30 4.01
CA ILE A 108 12.78 2.19 4.28
C ILE A 108 12.60 1.64 5.68
N SER A 109 12.68 2.49 6.72
CA SER A 109 12.58 2.04 8.11
C SER A 109 11.23 1.43 8.44
N PRO A 110 10.07 2.04 8.07
CA PRO A 110 8.77 1.45 8.32
C PRO A 110 8.55 0.11 7.60
N LYS A 111 9.02 -0.03 6.36
CA LYS A 111 8.94 -1.28 5.60
C LYS A 111 9.76 -2.39 6.26
N SER A 112 10.97 -2.08 6.74
CA SER A 112 11.80 -3.04 7.45
C SER A 112 11.12 -3.57 8.71
N ILE A 113 10.62 -2.68 9.56
CA ILE A 113 9.92 -3.05 10.80
C ILE A 113 8.64 -3.86 10.50
N ALA A 114 7.86 -3.43 9.52
CA ALA A 114 6.61 -4.09 9.17
C ALA A 114 6.81 -5.51 8.63
N LYS A 115 7.94 -5.79 8.00
CA LYS A 115 8.30 -7.14 7.53
C LYS A 115 8.45 -8.13 8.69
N ASP A 116 9.01 -7.69 9.81
CA ASP A 116 9.26 -8.55 10.98
C ASP A 116 7.98 -8.84 11.78
N CYS A 117 6.96 -7.99 11.68
CA CYS A 117 5.69 -8.13 12.39
C CYS A 117 4.46 -8.10 11.47
N ALA A 118 4.59 -8.67 10.27
CA ALA A 118 3.65 -8.50 9.17
C ALA A 118 2.19 -8.84 9.53
N GLU A 119 1.93 -9.98 10.17
CA GLU A 119 0.56 -10.38 10.53
C GLU A 119 -0.06 -9.46 11.59
N SER A 120 0.73 -9.09 12.61
CA SER A 120 0.25 -8.20 13.67
C SER A 120 -0.07 -6.82 13.14
N TRP A 121 0.79 -6.31 12.26
CA TRP A 121 0.56 -5.02 11.59
C TRP A 121 -0.65 -5.08 10.68
N ALA A 122 -0.77 -6.10 9.81
CA ALA A 122 -1.90 -6.28 8.91
C ALA A 122 -3.24 -6.33 9.66
N MET A 123 -3.31 -7.09 10.76
CA MET A 123 -4.50 -7.15 11.60
C MET A 123 -4.86 -5.80 12.24
N THR A 124 -3.87 -5.03 12.64
CA THR A 124 -4.08 -3.70 13.25
C THR A 124 -4.50 -2.66 12.22
N ALA A 125 -3.92 -2.71 11.03
CA ALA A 125 -4.21 -1.79 9.94
C ALA A 125 -5.55 -2.09 9.22
N ALA A 126 -6.03 -3.33 9.25
CA ALA A 126 -7.20 -3.77 8.50
C ALA A 126 -8.48 -2.93 8.71
N PRO A 127 -8.87 -2.50 9.94
CA PRO A 127 -10.06 -1.68 10.13
C PRO A 127 -9.97 -0.31 9.46
N PHE A 128 -8.81 0.34 9.58
CA PHE A 128 -8.58 1.64 8.94
C PHE A 128 -8.59 1.52 7.42
N LEU A 129 -7.93 0.51 6.87
CA LEU A 129 -7.91 0.25 5.44
C LEU A 129 -9.30 -0.02 4.86
N ARG A 130 -10.14 -0.74 5.59
CA ARG A 130 -11.54 -0.96 5.18
C ARG A 130 -12.28 0.38 5.02
N CYS A 131 -12.12 1.29 5.96
CA CYS A 131 -12.69 2.63 5.89
C CYS A 131 -12.12 3.42 4.70
N LEU A 132 -10.80 3.37 4.51
CA LEU A 132 -10.12 4.06 3.43
C LEU A 132 -10.51 3.53 2.04
N ILE A 133 -10.67 2.21 1.89
CA ILE A 133 -11.15 1.59 0.65
C ILE A 133 -12.55 2.09 0.30
N TRP A 134 -13.41 2.25 1.30
CA TRP A 134 -14.75 2.80 1.09
C TRP A 134 -14.69 4.27 0.67
N LEU A 135 -13.87 5.08 1.35
CA LEU A 135 -13.68 6.50 1.05
C LEU A 135 -13.09 6.72 -0.36
N LEU A 136 -12.11 5.90 -0.75
CA LEU A 136 -11.44 5.99 -2.05
C LEU A 136 -12.12 5.14 -3.15
N MET A 137 -13.34 4.65 -2.89
CA MET A 137 -14.09 3.84 -3.87
C MET A 137 -14.23 4.52 -5.24
N PRO A 138 -14.59 5.82 -5.36
CA PRO A 138 -14.72 6.45 -6.68
C PRO A 138 -13.37 6.52 -7.42
N LEU A 139 -12.28 6.75 -6.70
CA LEU A 139 -10.94 6.79 -7.29
C LEU A 139 -10.46 5.40 -7.71
N ASN A 140 -10.71 4.40 -6.88
CA ASN A 140 -10.44 3.00 -7.23
C ASN A 140 -11.24 2.52 -8.45
N ALA A 141 -12.47 2.99 -8.64
CA ALA A 141 -13.27 2.70 -9.83
C ALA A 141 -12.63 3.30 -11.09
N LEU A 142 -12.11 4.51 -11.03
CA LEU A 142 -11.38 5.15 -12.11
C LEU A 142 -10.12 4.35 -12.51
N PHE A 143 -9.33 3.91 -11.52
CA PHE A 143 -8.16 3.07 -11.78
C PHE A 143 -8.53 1.70 -12.39
N SER A 144 -9.62 1.10 -11.92
CA SER A 144 -10.11 -0.17 -12.49
C SER A 144 -10.55 -0.02 -13.94
N LEU A 145 -11.18 1.12 -14.28
CA LEU A 145 -11.55 1.45 -15.66
C LEU A 145 -10.29 1.63 -16.53
N TRP A 146 -9.31 2.36 -16.03
CA TRP A 146 -8.03 2.57 -16.71
C TRP A 146 -7.29 1.25 -16.95
N LYS A 147 -7.22 0.36 -15.94
CA LYS A 147 -6.63 -0.98 -16.06
C LYS A 147 -7.33 -1.82 -17.15
N LYS A 148 -8.67 -1.78 -17.22
CA LYS A 148 -9.43 -2.44 -18.29
C LYS A 148 -9.13 -1.86 -19.66
N LEU A 149 -9.00 -0.54 -19.78
CA LEU A 149 -8.66 0.13 -21.02
C LEU A 149 -7.26 -0.29 -21.50
N LEU A 150 -6.27 -0.31 -20.61
CA LEU A 150 -4.93 -0.77 -20.92
C LEU A 150 -4.91 -2.24 -21.35
N ALA A 151 -5.60 -3.12 -20.61
CA ALA A 151 -5.70 -4.54 -20.96
C ALA A 151 -6.28 -4.73 -22.37
N ARG A 152 -7.29 -3.95 -22.73
CA ARG A 152 -7.87 -3.96 -24.08
C ARG A 152 -6.92 -3.44 -25.15
N MET A 153 -6.15 -2.37 -24.87
CA MET A 153 -5.15 -1.82 -25.80
C MET A 153 -4.01 -2.80 -26.07
N PHE A 154 -3.56 -3.51 -25.06
CA PHE A 154 -2.43 -4.45 -25.18
C PHE A 154 -2.86 -5.88 -25.50
N HIS A 155 -4.13 -6.14 -25.83
CA HIS A 155 -4.67 -7.47 -26.09
C HIS A 155 -4.35 -8.49 -24.98
N LEU A 156 -4.29 -8.05 -23.73
CA LEU A 156 -4.03 -8.90 -22.57
C LEU A 156 -5.29 -9.65 -22.09
N ASP A 157 -6.39 -9.57 -22.82
CA ASP A 157 -7.66 -10.26 -22.55
C ASP A 157 -7.68 -11.74 -23.03
N GLY A 158 -6.52 -12.30 -23.34
CA GLY A 158 -6.33 -13.69 -23.74
C GLY A 158 -5.60 -14.50 -22.66
N ASP A 159 -6.35 -15.34 -21.98
CA ASP A 159 -5.88 -16.65 -21.50
C ASP A 159 -4.81 -16.70 -20.38
N ASN A 160 -5.15 -16.25 -19.16
CA ASN A 160 -4.47 -16.77 -17.99
C ASN A 160 -5.41 -16.97 -16.78
N LYS A 161 -6.58 -17.53 -17.05
CA LYS A 161 -7.25 -18.36 -16.07
C LYS A 161 -6.71 -19.78 -16.27
N MET A 162 -5.58 -20.10 -15.64
CA MET A 162 -5.29 -21.49 -15.33
C MET A 162 -6.49 -22.00 -14.53
N SER A 163 -7.34 -22.80 -15.18
CA SER A 163 -8.46 -23.40 -14.50
C SER A 163 -7.91 -24.28 -13.37
N PRO A 164 -8.56 -24.36 -12.21
CA PRO A 164 -8.17 -25.28 -11.13
C PRO A 164 -8.01 -26.74 -11.61
N GLU A 165 -8.67 -27.09 -12.73
CA GLU A 165 -8.59 -28.38 -13.40
C GLU A 165 -7.21 -28.65 -14.02
N ALA A 166 -6.51 -27.66 -14.60
CA ALA A 166 -5.19 -27.86 -15.19
C ALA A 166 -4.11 -28.21 -14.15
N VAL A 167 -4.26 -27.74 -12.91
CA VAL A 167 -3.37 -28.10 -11.80
C VAL A 167 -3.64 -29.51 -11.29
N SER A 168 -4.91 -29.98 -11.35
CA SER A 168 -5.27 -31.34 -10.96
C SER A 168 -4.70 -32.41 -11.89
N TYR A 169 -4.65 -32.15 -13.20
CA TYR A 169 -4.10 -33.11 -14.17
C TYR A 169 -2.59 -33.26 -14.12
N THR A 170 -1.84 -32.22 -13.71
CA THR A 170 -0.39 -32.33 -13.53
C THR A 170 -0.02 -33.13 -12.29
N HIS A 171 -0.83 -33.10 -11.23
CA HIS A 171 -0.59 -33.92 -10.02
C HIS A 171 -0.97 -35.39 -10.21
N LEU A 172 -1.98 -35.71 -10.98
CA LEU A 172 -2.37 -37.09 -11.27
C LEU A 172 -1.36 -37.81 -12.18
N ARG A 173 -0.77 -37.10 -13.14
CA ARG A 173 0.22 -37.68 -14.07
C ARG A 173 1.59 -37.93 -13.43
N ALA A 174 1.92 -37.26 -12.31
CA ALA A 174 3.16 -37.47 -11.58
C ALA A 174 3.14 -38.77 -10.71
N HIS A 175 1.97 -39.41 -10.53
CA HIS A 175 1.83 -40.66 -9.77
C HIS A 175 1.73 -41.92 -10.63
N GLU A 176 1.78 -41.82 -11.97
CA GLU A 176 1.62 -42.97 -12.89
C GLU A 176 2.89 -43.33 -13.66
N THR A 177 4.07 -42.98 -13.17
CA THR A 177 5.32 -43.55 -13.74
C THR A 177 5.87 -44.60 -12.78
N PRO A 178 5.97 -45.89 -13.25
CA PRO A 178 6.50 -47.00 -12.49
C PRO A 178 8.00 -46.83 -12.19
#